data_9b5e26a545eb4ee36bcfca1990c1c791
#
_entry.id   9b5e26a545eb4ee36bcfca1990c1c791
#
_cell.length_a   1.000
_cell.length_b   1.000
_cell.length_c   1.000
_cell.angle_alpha   90.00
_cell.angle_beta   90.00
_cell.angle_gamma   90.00
#
_symmetry.space_group_name_H-M   'P 1'
#
loop_
_entity.id
_entity.type
_entity.pdbx_description
1 polymer ?
#
loop_
_entity_poly.entity_id
_entity_poly.type
_entity_poly.pdbx_seq_one_letter_code
_entity_poly.pdbx_strand_id
1 'polypeptide(L)'
;PGADGPHRARSQARRITFLSERDYLRQIFKQKQRLLRKLRALYREERKVHATVSKLDPSAPEFVQSCQLEAVRQDLMGERIGALKLGIQELMDDLKANNITDESVSGILVRLHSDLQKIADDKVGLAATNLRNLAAAVQKNPKSNPADSAVAINSVDSAARELGCLVLQIGFREATEVMARELHAIAENQASMRLHTILLEGSAQSEAKSLATSQQQLSQWVTRLFGALPRDKESTVDGALVAFNLSRLIKELRWLGVESKMLEAATLIQQPKAAGTNKAAALQADIIEALLYAEFRLRIGSEHEALDNAAVLFTTQTAAHKKLRETISALTPEQFKQRRDELAQAQAKLQKQLHLLLMPAIPASRPDR
;
A
#
# COMPACT_ATOMS: atom_id res chain seq x y z
N PRO A 1 25.43 -8.68 -71.60
CA PRO A 1 24.24 -9.40 -71.19
C PRO A 1 24.55 -10.01 -69.82
N GLY A 2 24.06 -9.37 -68.74
CA GLY A 2 24.27 -9.81 -67.42
C GLY A 2 23.36 -11.01 -67.10
N ALA A 3 23.97 -12.07 -66.60
CA ALA A 3 23.25 -13.22 -66.10
C ALA A 3 22.83 -12.90 -64.67
N ASP A 4 21.66 -12.27 -64.48
CA ASP A 4 20.99 -12.20 -63.18
C ASP A 4 20.30 -13.53 -62.92
N GLY A 5 21.03 -14.42 -62.26
CA GLY A 5 20.46 -15.67 -61.76
C GLY A 5 19.37 -15.37 -60.76
N PRO A 6 18.38 -16.27 -60.54
CA PRO A 6 17.26 -16.03 -59.63
C PRO A 6 17.78 -15.78 -58.21
N HIS A 7 17.52 -14.57 -57.70
CA HIS A 7 17.81 -14.22 -56.32
C HIS A 7 16.97 -15.13 -55.36
N ARG A 8 17.59 -16.20 -54.87
CA ARG A 8 17.00 -17.05 -53.83
C ARG A 8 17.14 -16.35 -52.48
N ALA A 9 16.17 -15.56 -52.13
CA ALA A 9 16.04 -15.11 -50.77
C ALA A 9 15.63 -16.32 -49.89
N ARG A 10 16.52 -16.79 -49.05
CA ARG A 10 16.17 -17.75 -47.99
C ARG A 10 15.56 -16.97 -46.86
N SER A 11 14.24 -17.07 -46.68
CA SER A 11 13.60 -16.64 -45.41
C SER A 11 14.08 -17.55 -44.28
N GLN A 12 14.34 -16.99 -43.12
CA GLN A 12 14.59 -17.80 -41.93
C GLN A 12 13.43 -18.78 -41.70
N ALA A 13 13.74 -20.07 -41.53
CA ALA A 13 12.73 -21.07 -41.23
C ALA A 13 12.02 -20.71 -39.92
N ARG A 14 10.76 -20.35 -40.02
CA ARG A 14 9.91 -20.15 -38.82
C ARG A 14 9.29 -21.47 -38.44
N ARG A 15 9.54 -21.92 -37.23
CA ARG A 15 8.90 -23.10 -36.66
C ARG A 15 7.48 -22.74 -36.25
N ILE A 16 6.49 -23.28 -36.93
CA ILE A 16 5.09 -23.16 -36.58
C ILE A 16 4.77 -24.34 -35.67
N THR A 17 4.32 -24.07 -34.44
CA THR A 17 3.89 -25.10 -33.47
C THR A 17 2.39 -24.98 -33.32
N PHE A 18 1.65 -26.03 -33.63
CA PHE A 18 0.22 -26.12 -33.39
C PHE A 18 0.04 -26.57 -31.92
N LEU A 19 -0.66 -25.76 -31.13
CA LEU A 19 -1.03 -26.10 -29.77
C LEU A 19 -2.50 -26.51 -29.73
N SER A 20 -2.84 -27.44 -28.86
CA SER A 20 -4.24 -27.64 -28.50
C SER A 20 -4.77 -26.38 -27.79
N GLU A 21 -6.07 -26.08 -27.86
CA GLU A 21 -6.69 -24.98 -27.15
C GLU A 21 -6.33 -25.01 -25.65
N ARG A 22 -6.36 -26.20 -25.05
CA ARG A 22 -5.98 -26.41 -23.64
C ARG A 22 -4.52 -26.02 -23.35
N ASP A 23 -3.59 -26.38 -24.23
CA ASP A 23 -2.17 -26.08 -24.04
C ASP A 23 -1.90 -24.59 -24.28
N TYR A 24 -2.60 -23.99 -25.22
CA TYR A 24 -2.56 -22.55 -25.45
C TYR A 24 -3.08 -21.77 -24.23
N LEU A 25 -4.25 -22.13 -23.68
CA LEU A 25 -4.77 -21.50 -22.48
C LEU A 25 -3.82 -21.66 -21.28
N ARG A 26 -3.15 -22.80 -21.15
CA ARG A 26 -2.09 -22.98 -20.13
C ARG A 26 -0.92 -22.03 -20.35
N GLN A 27 -0.54 -21.78 -21.60
CA GLN A 27 0.53 -20.84 -21.93
C GLN A 27 0.14 -19.40 -21.56
N ILE A 28 -1.07 -18.99 -21.93
CA ILE A 28 -1.64 -17.69 -21.55
C ILE A 28 -1.65 -17.52 -20.04
N PHE A 29 -2.12 -18.53 -19.30
CA PHE A 29 -2.11 -18.50 -17.85
C PHE A 29 -0.70 -18.34 -17.27
N LYS A 30 0.31 -19.05 -17.82
CA LYS A 30 1.71 -18.89 -17.40
C LYS A 30 2.25 -17.48 -17.68
N GLN A 31 1.90 -16.89 -18.84
CA GLN A 31 2.28 -15.53 -19.18
C GLN A 31 1.63 -14.51 -18.23
N LYS A 32 0.32 -14.63 -17.98
CA LYS A 32 -0.40 -13.83 -16.98
C LYS A 32 0.30 -13.89 -15.62
N GLN A 33 0.65 -15.07 -15.14
CA GLN A 33 1.35 -15.25 -13.87
C GLN A 33 2.76 -14.60 -13.86
N ARG A 34 3.47 -14.58 -14.98
CA ARG A 34 4.76 -13.90 -15.08
C ARG A 34 4.59 -12.37 -15.00
N LEU A 35 3.59 -11.82 -15.69
CA LEU A 35 3.26 -10.38 -15.63
C LEU A 35 2.86 -9.95 -14.21
N LEU A 36 2.04 -10.74 -13.54
CA LEU A 36 1.66 -10.49 -12.14
C LEU A 36 2.86 -10.49 -11.20
N ARG A 37 3.79 -11.44 -11.37
CA ARG A 37 5.03 -11.46 -10.56
C ARG A 37 5.88 -10.21 -10.78
N LYS A 38 5.98 -9.73 -12.03
CA LYS A 38 6.68 -8.48 -12.35
C LYS A 38 6.00 -7.28 -11.67
N LEU A 39 4.67 -7.17 -11.77
CA LEU A 39 3.91 -6.08 -11.12
C LEU A 39 4.13 -6.06 -9.61
N ARG A 40 4.12 -7.22 -8.95
CA ARG A 40 4.40 -7.33 -7.51
C ARG A 40 5.83 -6.91 -7.15
N ALA A 41 6.79 -7.28 -8.00
CA ALA A 41 8.17 -6.86 -7.80
C ALA A 41 8.29 -5.34 -7.85
N LEU A 42 7.64 -4.68 -8.83
CA LEU A 42 7.56 -3.22 -8.94
C LEU A 42 6.95 -2.59 -7.69
N TYR A 43 5.81 -3.10 -7.22
CA TYR A 43 5.18 -2.62 -5.98
C TYR A 43 6.11 -2.72 -4.76
N ARG A 44 6.77 -3.88 -4.57
CA ARG A 44 7.70 -4.08 -3.44
C ARG A 44 8.90 -3.16 -3.51
N GLU A 45 9.40 -2.92 -4.71
CA GLU A 45 10.53 -2.02 -4.94
C GLU A 45 10.14 -0.57 -4.63
N GLU A 46 8.97 -0.13 -5.09
CA GLU A 46 8.47 1.21 -4.83
C GLU A 46 8.22 1.44 -3.34
N ARG A 47 7.71 0.45 -2.61
CA ARG A 47 7.61 0.52 -1.14
C ARG A 47 8.96 0.63 -0.44
N LYS A 48 10.02 0.03 -0.99
CA LYS A 48 11.39 0.20 -0.48
C LYS A 48 11.91 1.61 -0.74
N VAL A 49 11.68 2.16 -1.94
CA VAL A 49 12.04 3.55 -2.26
C VAL A 49 11.34 4.50 -1.30
N HIS A 50 10.03 4.34 -1.10
CA HIS A 50 9.27 5.14 -0.13
C HIS A 50 9.88 5.05 1.28
N ALA A 51 10.17 3.84 1.77
CA ALA A 51 10.77 3.64 3.10
C ALA A 51 12.17 4.26 3.21
N THR A 52 12.93 4.33 2.12
CA THR A 52 14.23 5.00 2.08
C THR A 52 14.06 6.52 2.13
N VAL A 53 13.22 7.06 1.23
CA VAL A 53 12.98 8.51 1.12
C VAL A 53 12.41 9.09 2.42
N SER A 54 11.50 8.35 3.09
CA SER A 54 10.90 8.78 4.37
C SER A 54 11.90 8.88 5.53
N LYS A 55 13.09 8.30 5.39
CA LYS A 55 14.15 8.30 6.42
C LYS A 55 15.30 9.26 6.10
N LEU A 56 15.25 9.93 4.95
CA LEU A 56 16.28 10.88 4.56
C LEU A 56 16.26 12.08 5.51
N ASP A 57 17.42 12.37 6.09
CA ASP A 57 17.63 13.55 6.94
C ASP A 57 18.14 14.71 6.09
N PRO A 58 17.38 15.81 5.95
CA PRO A 58 17.83 16.99 5.20
C PRO A 58 19.13 17.62 5.69
N SER A 59 19.51 17.35 6.94
CA SER A 59 20.76 17.86 7.53
C SER A 59 21.99 16.99 7.23
N ALA A 60 21.77 15.77 6.71
CA ALA A 60 22.87 14.85 6.40
C ALA A 60 23.65 15.30 5.14
N PRO A 61 24.99 15.23 5.15
CA PRO A 61 25.81 15.67 4.01
C PRO A 61 25.53 14.90 2.72
N GLU A 62 25.10 13.64 2.81
CA GLU A 62 24.74 12.78 1.68
C GLU A 62 23.28 12.97 1.18
N PHE A 63 22.51 13.86 1.80
CA PHE A 63 21.07 14.02 1.50
C PHE A 63 20.81 14.29 0.01
N VAL A 64 21.52 15.26 -0.57
CA VAL A 64 21.35 15.64 -1.99
C VAL A 64 21.65 14.46 -2.91
N GLN A 65 22.73 13.75 -2.65
CA GLN A 65 23.14 12.57 -3.42
C GLN A 65 22.11 11.45 -3.28
N SER A 66 21.59 11.23 -2.09
CA SER A 66 20.55 10.24 -1.81
C SER A 66 19.25 10.56 -2.56
N CYS A 67 18.79 11.81 -2.55
CA CYS A 67 17.61 12.23 -3.33
C CYS A 67 17.83 12.03 -4.84
N GLN A 68 19.00 12.34 -5.36
CA GLN A 68 19.33 12.11 -6.77
C GLN A 68 19.34 10.62 -7.13
N LEU A 69 19.89 9.77 -6.26
CA LEU A 69 19.88 8.32 -6.44
C LEU A 69 18.47 7.76 -6.47
N GLU A 70 17.61 8.20 -5.54
CA GLU A 70 16.21 7.74 -5.50
C GLU A 70 15.43 8.27 -6.71
N ALA A 71 15.73 9.47 -7.22
CA ALA A 71 15.15 9.97 -8.47
C ALA A 71 15.52 9.08 -9.68
N VAL A 72 16.78 8.64 -9.78
CA VAL A 72 17.20 7.68 -10.82
C VAL A 72 16.49 6.34 -10.66
N ARG A 73 16.27 5.88 -9.44
CA ARG A 73 15.46 4.65 -9.19
C ARG A 73 14.02 4.80 -9.67
N GLN A 74 13.43 6.00 -9.51
CA GLN A 74 12.10 6.28 -10.05
C GLN A 74 12.09 6.24 -11.59
N ASP A 75 13.10 6.78 -12.27
CA ASP A 75 13.19 6.67 -13.73
C ASP A 75 13.27 5.20 -14.19
N LEU A 76 14.12 4.40 -13.55
CA LEU A 76 14.22 2.95 -13.82
C LEU A 76 12.90 2.22 -13.52
N MET A 77 12.15 2.67 -12.52
CA MET A 77 10.80 2.15 -12.25
C MET A 77 9.87 2.44 -13.43
N GLY A 78 9.88 3.65 -13.97
CA GLY A 78 9.11 4.04 -15.15
C GLY A 78 9.45 3.16 -16.37
N GLU A 79 10.74 2.91 -16.64
CA GLU A 79 11.19 2.01 -17.71
C GLU A 79 10.68 0.58 -17.53
N ARG A 80 10.74 0.04 -16.31
CA ARG A 80 10.24 -1.31 -15.99
C ARG A 80 8.73 -1.43 -16.11
N ILE A 81 7.99 -0.38 -15.75
CA ILE A 81 6.55 -0.30 -16.01
C ILE A 81 6.28 -0.31 -17.52
N GLY A 82 7.07 0.44 -18.30
CA GLY A 82 7.02 0.42 -19.75
C GLY A 82 7.25 -0.99 -20.34
N ALA A 83 8.26 -1.70 -19.85
CA ALA A 83 8.53 -3.09 -20.26
C ALA A 83 7.40 -4.06 -19.87
N LEU A 84 6.76 -3.85 -18.72
CA LEU A 84 5.59 -4.62 -18.30
C LEU A 84 4.39 -4.38 -19.23
N LYS A 85 4.15 -3.12 -19.61
CA LYS A 85 3.11 -2.73 -20.57
C LYS A 85 3.30 -3.38 -21.93
N LEU A 86 4.52 -3.39 -22.46
CA LEU A 86 4.83 -4.07 -23.72
C LEU A 86 4.47 -5.55 -23.63
N GLY A 87 4.84 -6.24 -22.56
CA GLY A 87 4.47 -7.65 -22.35
C GLY A 87 2.96 -7.87 -22.23
N ILE A 88 2.20 -6.90 -21.71
CA ILE A 88 0.73 -6.96 -21.69
C ILE A 88 0.17 -6.77 -23.10
N GLN A 89 0.70 -5.82 -23.86
CA GLN A 89 0.30 -5.57 -25.25
C GLN A 89 0.54 -6.81 -26.11
N GLU A 90 1.73 -7.41 -26.03
CA GLU A 90 2.06 -8.66 -26.73
C GLU A 90 1.04 -9.78 -26.40
N LEU A 91 0.66 -9.91 -25.12
CA LEU A 91 -0.34 -10.91 -24.71
C LEU A 91 -1.73 -10.59 -25.29
N MET A 92 -2.12 -9.32 -25.34
CA MET A 92 -3.38 -8.90 -25.94
C MET A 92 -3.41 -9.16 -27.44
N ASP A 93 -2.32 -8.88 -28.14
CA ASP A 93 -2.17 -9.11 -29.58
C ASP A 93 -2.19 -10.61 -29.90
N ASP A 94 -1.57 -11.44 -29.06
CA ASP A 94 -1.59 -12.90 -29.18
C ASP A 94 -2.99 -13.48 -28.98
N LEU A 95 -3.73 -13.01 -27.97
CA LEU A 95 -5.14 -13.38 -27.75
C LEU A 95 -6.01 -13.02 -28.95
N LYS A 96 -5.85 -11.80 -29.48
CA LYS A 96 -6.59 -11.33 -30.65
C LYS A 96 -6.26 -12.13 -31.92
N ALA A 97 -4.98 -12.43 -32.14
CA ALA A 97 -4.53 -13.21 -33.31
C ALA A 97 -5.09 -14.65 -33.30
N ASN A 98 -5.36 -15.19 -32.11
CA ASN A 98 -5.93 -16.53 -31.94
C ASN A 98 -7.46 -16.53 -31.76
N ASN A 99 -8.13 -15.39 -32.04
CA ASN A 99 -9.59 -15.22 -31.91
C ASN A 99 -10.15 -15.60 -30.52
N ILE A 100 -9.35 -15.44 -29.46
CA ILE A 100 -9.83 -15.65 -28.10
C ILE A 100 -10.47 -14.36 -27.63
N THR A 101 -11.81 -14.35 -27.64
CA THR A 101 -12.64 -13.20 -27.27
C THR A 101 -13.16 -13.30 -25.84
N ASP A 102 -12.37 -13.85 -24.92
CA ASP A 102 -12.74 -13.84 -23.51
C ASP A 102 -12.66 -12.42 -22.96
N GLU A 103 -13.83 -11.77 -22.87
CA GLU A 103 -13.96 -10.40 -22.35
C GLU A 103 -13.43 -10.27 -20.92
N SER A 104 -13.47 -11.34 -20.12
CA SER A 104 -12.97 -11.32 -18.75
C SER A 104 -11.45 -11.12 -18.72
N VAL A 105 -10.73 -11.82 -19.60
CA VAL A 105 -9.27 -11.74 -19.70
C VAL A 105 -8.82 -10.46 -20.42
N SER A 106 -9.42 -10.17 -21.58
CA SER A 106 -9.06 -9.01 -22.39
C SER A 106 -9.38 -7.69 -21.69
N GLY A 107 -10.53 -7.57 -21.04
CA GLY A 107 -10.93 -6.37 -20.31
C GLY A 107 -10.02 -6.05 -19.12
N ILE A 108 -9.48 -7.07 -18.42
CA ILE A 108 -8.51 -6.89 -17.35
C ILE A 108 -7.18 -6.37 -17.92
N LEU A 109 -6.68 -6.98 -19.01
CA LEU A 109 -5.41 -6.60 -19.61
C LEU A 109 -5.45 -5.17 -20.16
N VAL A 110 -6.55 -4.77 -20.82
CA VAL A 110 -6.76 -3.39 -21.31
C VAL A 110 -6.71 -2.38 -20.17
N ARG A 111 -7.43 -2.63 -19.08
CA ARG A 111 -7.42 -1.76 -17.90
C ARG A 111 -6.04 -1.71 -17.27
N LEU A 112 -5.40 -2.85 -17.06
CA LEU A 112 -4.05 -2.92 -16.50
C LEU A 112 -3.05 -2.12 -17.32
N HIS A 113 -3.09 -2.25 -18.66
CA HIS A 113 -2.25 -1.48 -19.56
C HIS A 113 -2.47 0.03 -19.42
N SER A 114 -3.74 0.48 -19.39
CA SER A 114 -4.09 1.89 -19.24
C SER A 114 -3.67 2.45 -17.86
N ASP A 115 -3.90 1.69 -16.80
CA ASP A 115 -3.57 2.14 -15.43
C ASP A 115 -2.06 2.19 -15.20
N LEU A 116 -1.30 1.23 -15.75
CA LEU A 116 0.17 1.28 -15.72
C LEU A 116 0.73 2.49 -16.47
N GLN A 117 0.10 2.90 -17.60
CA GLN A 117 0.49 4.13 -18.30
C GLN A 117 0.34 5.34 -17.40
N LYS A 118 -0.82 5.50 -16.77
CA LYS A 118 -1.08 6.63 -15.85
C LYS A 118 -0.12 6.64 -14.68
N ILE A 119 0.20 5.46 -14.12
CA ILE A 119 1.15 5.37 -13.00
C ILE A 119 2.54 5.80 -13.44
N ALA A 120 3.01 5.36 -14.60
CA ALA A 120 4.33 5.75 -15.11
C ALA A 120 4.41 7.25 -15.33
N ASP A 121 3.42 7.83 -16.03
CA ASP A 121 3.46 9.23 -16.46
C ASP A 121 3.14 10.19 -15.31
N ASP A 122 2.05 9.94 -14.57
CA ASP A 122 1.51 10.89 -13.61
C ASP A 122 2.06 10.71 -12.18
N LYS A 123 2.60 9.53 -11.85
CA LYS A 123 3.03 9.22 -10.48
C LYS A 123 4.52 9.05 -10.37
N VAL A 124 5.10 8.10 -11.11
CA VAL A 124 6.52 7.77 -11.04
C VAL A 124 7.36 8.92 -11.61
N GLY A 125 6.99 9.48 -12.76
CA GLY A 125 7.64 10.65 -13.33
C GLY A 125 7.57 11.89 -12.44
N LEU A 126 6.42 12.11 -11.78
CA LEU A 126 6.27 13.20 -10.80
C LEU A 126 7.13 12.97 -9.57
N ALA A 127 7.23 11.74 -9.06
CA ALA A 127 8.08 11.39 -7.92
C ALA A 127 9.57 11.65 -8.23
N ALA A 128 10.05 11.23 -9.41
CA ALA A 128 11.40 11.52 -9.86
C ALA A 128 11.69 13.04 -9.93
N THR A 129 10.74 13.80 -10.47
CA THR A 129 10.85 15.26 -10.58
C THR A 129 10.89 15.93 -9.22
N ASN A 130 10.02 15.54 -8.30
CA ASN A 130 9.96 16.12 -6.95
C ASN A 130 11.22 15.79 -6.13
N LEU A 131 11.78 14.60 -6.27
CA LEU A 131 13.07 14.25 -5.64
C LEU A 131 14.23 15.10 -6.17
N ARG A 132 14.28 15.36 -7.49
CA ARG A 132 15.27 16.26 -8.08
C ARG A 132 15.10 17.70 -7.62
N ASN A 133 13.86 18.17 -7.56
CA ASN A 133 13.56 19.51 -7.07
C ASN A 133 13.96 19.68 -5.61
N LEU A 134 13.69 18.69 -4.78
CA LEU A 134 14.11 18.66 -3.38
C LEU A 134 15.65 18.70 -3.25
N ALA A 135 16.36 17.88 -4.02
CA ALA A 135 17.84 17.92 -4.06
C ALA A 135 18.37 19.30 -4.44
N ALA A 136 17.80 19.92 -5.48
CA ALA A 136 18.20 21.25 -5.93
C ALA A 136 17.87 22.35 -4.92
N ALA A 137 16.73 22.27 -4.23
CA ALA A 137 16.34 23.21 -3.19
C ALA A 137 17.31 23.18 -1.99
N VAL A 138 17.64 21.97 -1.49
CA VAL A 138 18.59 21.82 -0.38
C VAL A 138 20.01 22.24 -0.76
N GLN A 139 20.43 21.97 -2.00
CA GLN A 139 21.74 22.41 -2.49
C GLN A 139 21.86 23.95 -2.52
N LYS A 140 20.77 24.65 -2.85
CA LYS A 140 20.73 26.13 -2.85
C LYS A 140 20.58 26.72 -1.44
N ASN A 141 19.81 26.07 -0.60
CA ASN A 141 19.55 26.53 0.76
C ASN A 141 19.47 25.31 1.72
N PRO A 142 20.55 25.03 2.48
CA PRO A 142 20.56 23.90 3.42
C PRO A 142 19.49 23.98 4.54
N LYS A 143 18.86 25.13 4.71
CA LYS A 143 17.71 25.32 5.62
C LYS A 143 16.37 25.20 4.89
N SER A 144 16.34 24.48 3.78
CA SER A 144 15.13 24.31 2.97
C SER A 144 13.96 23.74 3.77
N ASN A 145 12.76 24.14 3.35
CA ASN A 145 11.51 23.98 4.05
C ASN A 145 11.14 22.47 4.16
N PRO A 146 10.69 21.98 5.32
CA PRO A 146 10.10 20.64 5.49
C PRO A 146 8.97 20.32 4.51
N ALA A 147 8.28 21.35 3.97
CA ALA A 147 7.23 21.17 2.99
C ALA A 147 7.70 20.49 1.68
N ASP A 148 8.90 20.82 1.18
CA ASP A 148 9.43 20.23 -0.06
C ASP A 148 9.76 18.75 0.13
N SER A 149 10.25 18.38 1.30
CA SER A 149 10.49 16.99 1.70
C SER A 149 9.17 16.20 1.74
N ALA A 150 8.13 16.78 2.33
CA ALA A 150 6.81 16.16 2.40
C ALA A 150 6.20 15.94 1.00
N VAL A 151 6.37 16.88 0.06
CA VAL A 151 5.91 16.74 -1.32
C VAL A 151 6.60 15.58 -2.02
N ALA A 152 7.93 15.45 -1.89
CA ALA A 152 8.68 14.35 -2.48
C ALA A 152 8.27 12.99 -1.89
N ILE A 153 8.18 12.87 -0.57
CA ILE A 153 7.74 11.65 0.12
C ILE A 153 6.32 11.25 -0.34
N ASN A 154 5.39 12.19 -0.36
CA ASN A 154 4.00 11.94 -0.74
C ASN A 154 3.86 11.51 -2.21
N SER A 155 4.72 12.02 -3.11
CA SER A 155 4.68 11.61 -4.52
C SER A 155 5.15 10.16 -4.71
N VAL A 156 6.21 9.74 -4.02
CA VAL A 156 6.68 8.33 -4.01
C VAL A 156 5.62 7.42 -3.37
N ASP A 157 5.03 7.81 -2.23
CA ASP A 157 3.95 7.05 -1.60
C ASP A 157 2.73 6.91 -2.52
N SER A 158 2.38 7.96 -3.27
CA SER A 158 1.28 7.91 -4.25
C SER A 158 1.55 6.87 -5.35
N ALA A 159 2.78 6.78 -5.88
CA ALA A 159 3.15 5.77 -6.87
C ALA A 159 3.05 4.35 -6.29
N ALA A 160 3.57 4.13 -5.09
CA ALA A 160 3.49 2.86 -4.38
C ALA A 160 2.04 2.41 -4.15
N ARG A 161 1.18 3.33 -3.73
CA ARG A 161 -0.25 3.07 -3.48
C ARG A 161 -0.99 2.65 -4.75
N GLU A 162 -0.78 3.36 -5.85
CA GLU A 162 -1.45 3.02 -7.12
C GLU A 162 -0.99 1.65 -7.65
N LEU A 163 0.31 1.32 -7.55
CA LEU A 163 0.80 -0.03 -7.85
C LEU A 163 0.19 -1.09 -6.93
N GLY A 164 0.02 -0.79 -5.65
CA GLY A 164 -0.67 -1.64 -4.68
C GLY A 164 -2.12 -1.92 -5.08
N CYS A 165 -2.87 -0.89 -5.49
CA CYS A 165 -4.22 -1.04 -6.01
C CYS A 165 -4.29 -1.99 -7.22
N LEU A 166 -3.35 -1.87 -8.17
CA LEU A 166 -3.31 -2.78 -9.32
C LEU A 166 -3.04 -4.23 -8.90
N VAL A 167 -2.12 -4.44 -7.95
CA VAL A 167 -1.86 -5.79 -7.43
C VAL A 167 -3.10 -6.37 -6.75
N LEU A 168 -3.85 -5.55 -5.99
CA LEU A 168 -5.10 -5.97 -5.35
C LEU A 168 -6.18 -6.35 -6.37
N GLN A 169 -6.32 -5.57 -7.44
CA GLN A 169 -7.33 -5.82 -8.47
C GLN A 169 -7.10 -7.12 -9.25
N ILE A 170 -5.85 -7.54 -9.40
CA ILE A 170 -5.45 -8.60 -10.34
C ILE A 170 -4.96 -9.85 -9.62
N GLY A 171 -4.44 -9.74 -8.40
CA GLY A 171 -3.73 -10.80 -7.70
C GLY A 171 -4.47 -11.33 -6.46
N PHE A 172 -5.26 -12.39 -6.61
CA PHE A 172 -6.05 -12.93 -5.49
C PHE A 172 -5.21 -13.48 -4.32
N ARG A 173 -4.16 -14.22 -4.61
CA ARG A 173 -3.41 -14.94 -3.56
C ARG A 173 -2.61 -14.02 -2.65
N GLU A 174 -2.14 -12.90 -3.16
CA GLU A 174 -1.36 -11.93 -2.39
C GLU A 174 -2.13 -10.64 -2.08
N ALA A 175 -3.41 -10.57 -2.44
CA ALA A 175 -4.27 -9.45 -2.12
C ALA A 175 -4.34 -9.22 -0.59
N THR A 176 -4.33 -10.29 0.18
CA THR A 176 -4.32 -10.23 1.65
C THR A 176 -3.05 -9.54 2.19
N GLU A 177 -1.86 -9.94 1.67
CA GLU A 177 -0.59 -9.34 2.09
C GLU A 177 -0.49 -7.87 1.67
N VAL A 178 -0.91 -7.54 0.44
CA VAL A 178 -0.92 -6.16 -0.05
C VAL A 178 -1.89 -5.31 0.76
N MET A 179 -3.12 -5.80 1.00
CA MET A 179 -4.09 -5.09 1.82
C MET A 179 -3.56 -4.86 3.24
N ALA A 180 -2.94 -5.86 3.87
CA ALA A 180 -2.36 -5.73 5.20
C ALA A 180 -1.27 -4.63 5.23
N ARG A 181 -0.40 -4.58 4.24
CA ARG A 181 0.65 -3.55 4.14
C ARG A 181 0.08 -2.15 3.93
N GLU A 182 -0.94 -2.03 3.06
CA GLU A 182 -1.59 -0.74 2.82
C GLU A 182 -2.32 -0.24 4.06
N LEU A 183 -3.04 -1.11 4.78
CA LEU A 183 -3.68 -0.74 6.05
C LEU A 183 -2.66 -0.29 7.10
N HIS A 184 -1.51 -0.98 7.18
CA HIS A 184 -0.42 -0.58 8.05
C HIS A 184 0.13 0.81 7.70
N ALA A 185 0.44 1.05 6.42
CA ALA A 185 0.94 2.34 5.96
C ALA A 185 -0.06 3.48 6.21
N ILE A 186 -1.36 3.22 6.06
CA ILE A 186 -2.41 4.19 6.39
C ILE A 186 -2.44 4.46 7.91
N ALA A 187 -2.31 3.42 8.73
CA ALA A 187 -2.27 3.57 10.19
C ALA A 187 -1.05 4.37 10.65
N GLU A 188 0.14 4.16 10.07
CA GLU A 188 1.34 4.96 10.35
C GLU A 188 1.16 6.44 9.95
N ASN A 189 0.64 6.70 8.73
CA ASN A 189 0.33 8.06 8.29
C ASN A 189 -0.69 8.73 9.21
N GLN A 190 -1.72 8.00 9.64
CA GLN A 190 -2.73 8.50 10.56
C GLN A 190 -2.13 8.79 11.95
N ALA A 191 -1.18 7.99 12.41
CA ALA A 191 -0.48 8.22 13.67
C ALA A 191 0.39 9.48 13.62
N SER A 192 1.10 9.71 12.50
CA SER A 192 1.85 10.95 12.27
C SER A 192 0.93 12.17 12.27
N MET A 193 -0.20 12.11 11.54
CA MET A 193 -1.19 13.20 11.51
C MET A 193 -1.77 13.46 12.89
N ARG A 194 -2.01 12.43 13.69
CA ARG A 194 -2.50 12.58 15.06
C ARG A 194 -1.52 13.35 15.94
N LEU A 195 -0.22 13.08 15.83
CA LEU A 195 0.80 13.85 16.55
C LEU A 195 0.76 15.32 16.16
N HIS A 196 0.70 15.63 14.86
CA HIS A 196 0.57 17.00 14.38
C HIS A 196 -0.74 17.65 14.84
N THR A 197 -1.86 16.92 14.88
CA THR A 197 -3.14 17.43 15.39
C THR A 197 -3.05 17.83 16.86
N ILE A 198 -2.37 17.05 17.69
CA ILE A 198 -2.14 17.38 19.11
C ILE A 198 -1.27 18.62 19.28
N LEU A 199 -0.28 18.80 18.38
CA LEU A 199 0.64 19.93 18.42
C LEU A 199 0.05 21.22 17.80
N LEU A 200 -1.11 21.15 17.15
CA LEU A 200 -1.78 22.32 16.54
C LEU A 200 -2.30 23.36 17.56
N GLU A 201 -2.32 23.04 18.84
CA GLU A 201 -2.80 23.94 19.86
C GLU A 201 -1.89 25.19 19.93
N GLY A 202 -2.37 26.31 19.39
CA GLY A 202 -1.61 27.56 19.26
C GLY A 202 -0.86 27.77 17.94
N SER A 203 -0.96 26.84 16.99
CA SER A 203 -0.32 26.93 15.67
C SER A 203 -1.06 27.83 14.67
N ALA A 204 -0.37 28.22 13.59
CA ALA A 204 -0.93 29.06 12.54
C ALA A 204 -2.08 28.35 11.80
N GLN A 205 -3.12 29.11 11.39
CA GLN A 205 -4.26 28.61 10.60
C GLN A 205 -3.84 27.92 9.30
N SER A 206 -2.70 28.28 8.72
CA SER A 206 -2.13 27.65 7.53
C SER A 206 -1.72 26.19 7.75
N GLU A 207 -1.15 25.87 8.91
CA GLU A 207 -0.74 24.52 9.31
C GLU A 207 -1.96 23.61 9.50
N ALA A 208 -2.98 24.13 10.17
CA ALA A 208 -4.25 23.42 10.34
C ALA A 208 -4.90 23.09 8.99
N LYS A 209 -4.90 24.05 8.05
CA LYS A 209 -5.44 23.84 6.71
C LYS A 209 -4.65 22.80 5.91
N SER A 210 -3.32 22.83 5.99
CA SER A 210 -2.45 21.84 5.35
C SER A 210 -2.69 20.44 5.90
N LEU A 211 -2.75 20.29 7.22
CA LEU A 211 -3.01 19.01 7.89
C LEU A 211 -4.40 18.47 7.56
N ALA A 212 -5.42 19.32 7.53
CA ALA A 212 -6.78 18.93 7.13
C ALA A 212 -6.83 18.43 5.68
N THR A 213 -6.09 19.08 4.77
CA THR A 213 -5.98 18.65 3.37
C THR A 213 -5.32 17.28 3.29
N SER A 214 -4.25 17.05 4.03
CA SER A 214 -3.57 15.73 4.11
C SER A 214 -4.51 14.65 4.65
N GLN A 215 -5.31 14.98 5.67
CA GLN A 215 -6.31 14.06 6.22
C GLN A 215 -7.41 13.71 5.20
N GLN A 216 -7.86 14.68 4.40
CA GLN A 216 -8.83 14.43 3.32
C GLN A 216 -8.23 13.55 2.22
N GLN A 217 -6.99 13.79 1.81
CA GLN A 217 -6.28 12.95 0.83
C GLN A 217 -6.15 11.51 1.31
N LEU A 218 -5.82 11.32 2.58
CA LEU A 218 -5.74 9.98 3.17
C LEU A 218 -7.11 9.29 3.19
N SER A 219 -8.19 10.01 3.50
CA SER A 219 -9.57 9.48 3.43
C SER A 219 -9.95 9.05 2.00
N GLN A 220 -9.64 9.87 1.00
CA GLN A 220 -9.87 9.52 -0.41
C GLN A 220 -9.09 8.26 -0.80
N TRP A 221 -7.86 8.12 -0.31
CA TRP A 221 -7.06 6.93 -0.53
C TRP A 221 -7.71 5.67 0.08
N VAL A 222 -8.18 5.75 1.33
CA VAL A 222 -8.90 4.63 1.99
C VAL A 222 -10.12 4.22 1.18
N THR A 223 -10.91 5.18 0.69
CA THR A 223 -12.09 4.92 -0.16
C THR A 223 -11.71 4.19 -1.45
N ARG A 224 -10.61 4.60 -2.10
CA ARG A 224 -10.08 3.91 -3.29
C ARG A 224 -9.61 2.51 -2.98
N LEU A 225 -8.84 2.32 -1.90
CA LEU A 225 -8.35 1.03 -1.46
C LEU A 225 -9.51 0.05 -1.20
N PHE A 226 -10.55 0.51 -0.51
CA PHE A 226 -11.74 -0.29 -0.24
C PHE A 226 -12.58 -0.59 -1.50
N GLY A 227 -12.41 0.22 -2.54
CA GLY A 227 -13.02 -0.02 -3.86
C GLY A 227 -12.19 -0.89 -4.80
N ALA A 228 -10.90 -1.14 -4.48
CA ALA A 228 -9.96 -1.85 -5.35
C ALA A 228 -10.05 -3.38 -5.28
N LEU A 229 -11.07 -3.93 -4.62
CA LEU A 229 -11.24 -5.39 -4.54
C LEU A 229 -11.45 -6.01 -5.91
N PRO A 230 -10.93 -7.23 -6.12
CA PRO A 230 -11.16 -7.96 -7.34
C PRO A 230 -12.67 -8.19 -7.55
N ARG A 231 -13.14 -7.83 -8.74
CA ARG A 231 -14.56 -8.01 -9.14
C ARG A 231 -14.80 -9.29 -9.93
N ASP A 232 -13.73 -10.03 -10.23
CA ASP A 232 -13.79 -11.18 -11.12
C ASP A 232 -14.37 -12.42 -10.44
N LYS A 233 -15.35 -13.01 -11.15
CA LYS A 233 -16.02 -14.25 -10.73
C LYS A 233 -15.21 -15.52 -11.03
N GLU A 234 -14.10 -15.43 -11.73
CA GLU A 234 -13.26 -16.57 -12.17
C GLU A 234 -12.23 -17.02 -11.14
N SER A 235 -12.51 -16.87 -9.88
CA SER A 235 -11.57 -17.30 -8.87
C SER A 235 -11.58 -18.81 -8.67
N THR A 236 -10.40 -19.39 -8.59
CA THR A 236 -10.21 -20.66 -7.91
C THR A 236 -10.87 -20.59 -6.53
N VAL A 237 -11.27 -21.73 -5.96
CA VAL A 237 -11.92 -21.78 -4.64
C VAL A 237 -11.15 -20.94 -3.60
N ASP A 238 -9.81 -20.98 -3.63
CA ASP A 238 -8.93 -20.18 -2.75
C ASP A 238 -9.07 -18.67 -3.01
N GLY A 239 -9.15 -18.26 -4.27
CA GLY A 239 -9.31 -16.85 -4.65
C GLY A 239 -10.68 -16.30 -4.24
N ALA A 240 -11.74 -17.09 -4.35
CA ALA A 240 -13.07 -16.72 -3.90
C ALA A 240 -13.12 -16.51 -2.38
N LEU A 241 -12.45 -17.37 -1.62
CA LEU A 241 -12.34 -17.27 -0.17
C LEU A 241 -11.57 -16.00 0.26
N VAL A 242 -10.46 -15.71 -0.40
CA VAL A 242 -9.68 -14.47 -0.15
C VAL A 242 -10.51 -13.23 -0.47
N ALA A 243 -11.19 -13.19 -1.61
CA ALA A 243 -12.05 -12.07 -1.99
C ALA A 243 -13.22 -11.89 -1.01
N PHE A 244 -13.81 -12.98 -0.54
CA PHE A 244 -14.87 -12.96 0.46
C PHE A 244 -14.38 -12.40 1.81
N ASN A 245 -13.24 -12.86 2.28
CA ASN A 245 -12.63 -12.40 3.55
C ASN A 245 -12.26 -10.92 3.49
N LEU A 246 -11.66 -10.46 2.39
CA LEU A 246 -11.35 -9.05 2.17
C LEU A 246 -12.62 -8.19 2.10
N SER A 247 -13.64 -8.65 1.37
CA SER A 247 -14.93 -7.94 1.27
C SER A 247 -15.61 -7.81 2.63
N ARG A 248 -15.57 -8.87 3.44
CA ARG A 248 -16.11 -8.86 4.81
C ARG A 248 -15.36 -7.88 5.70
N LEU A 249 -14.02 -7.91 5.65
CA LEU A 249 -13.18 -6.98 6.43
C LEU A 249 -13.45 -5.51 6.07
N ILE A 250 -13.58 -5.21 4.77
CA ILE A 250 -13.89 -3.84 4.32
C ILE A 250 -15.28 -3.41 4.78
N LYS A 251 -16.29 -4.30 4.74
CA LYS A 251 -17.62 -4.01 5.28
C LYS A 251 -17.55 -3.68 6.77
N GLU A 252 -16.72 -4.41 7.53
CA GLU A 252 -16.50 -4.18 8.95
C GLU A 252 -15.82 -2.82 9.21
N LEU A 253 -14.77 -2.47 8.45
CA LEU A 253 -14.12 -1.16 8.55
C LEU A 253 -15.06 -0.01 8.19
N ARG A 254 -15.93 -0.19 7.20
CA ARG A 254 -16.99 0.78 6.87
C ARG A 254 -18.04 0.90 7.98
N TRP A 255 -18.42 -0.21 8.58
CA TRP A 255 -19.34 -0.22 9.72
C TRP A 255 -18.73 0.48 10.95
N LEU A 256 -17.43 0.32 11.18
CA LEU A 256 -16.68 1.08 12.21
C LEU A 256 -16.53 2.57 11.86
N GLY A 257 -16.97 2.97 10.68
CA GLY A 257 -17.00 4.34 10.23
C GLY A 257 -15.63 4.94 9.93
N VAL A 258 -14.65 4.12 9.51
CA VAL A 258 -13.27 4.60 9.26
C VAL A 258 -13.26 5.77 8.28
N GLU A 259 -13.94 5.65 7.12
CA GLU A 259 -14.00 6.72 6.10
C GLU A 259 -14.68 7.99 6.64
N SER A 260 -15.80 7.86 7.33
CA SER A 260 -16.54 9.02 7.89
C SER A 260 -15.77 9.69 9.04
N LYS A 261 -15.13 8.92 9.91
CA LYS A 261 -14.30 9.45 10.99
C LYS A 261 -13.08 10.23 10.45
N MET A 262 -12.49 9.78 9.34
CA MET A 262 -11.39 10.50 8.68
C MET A 262 -11.85 11.87 8.15
N LEU A 263 -13.03 11.94 7.53
CA LEU A 263 -13.59 13.19 7.04
C LEU A 263 -14.01 14.13 8.18
N GLU A 264 -14.59 13.57 9.27
CA GLU A 264 -14.93 14.37 10.46
C GLU A 264 -13.66 14.92 11.11
N ALA A 265 -12.60 14.14 11.25
CA ALA A 265 -11.32 14.61 11.76
C ALA A 265 -10.74 15.73 10.91
N ALA A 266 -10.78 15.63 9.58
CA ALA A 266 -10.35 16.69 8.67
C ALA A 266 -11.13 17.99 8.89
N THR A 267 -12.44 17.90 9.06
CA THR A 267 -13.31 19.06 9.30
C THR A 267 -13.00 19.75 10.63
N LEU A 268 -12.77 18.97 11.68
CA LEU A 268 -12.40 19.48 13.00
C LEU A 268 -11.02 20.14 13.02
N ILE A 269 -10.07 19.62 12.26
CA ILE A 269 -8.72 20.19 12.10
C ILE A 269 -8.75 21.53 11.37
N GLN A 270 -9.66 21.72 10.39
CA GLN A 270 -9.78 23.00 9.65
C GLN A 270 -10.14 24.20 10.55
N GLN A 271 -10.82 23.94 11.66
CA GLN A 271 -11.22 24.98 12.62
C GLN A 271 -10.61 24.65 14.00
N PRO A 272 -9.33 24.93 14.20
CA PRO A 272 -8.61 24.50 15.39
C PRO A 272 -9.09 25.26 16.61
N LYS A 273 -10.08 24.69 17.29
CA LYS A 273 -10.45 25.03 18.67
C LYS A 273 -9.98 23.87 19.54
N ALA A 274 -9.50 24.12 20.74
CA ALA A 274 -8.95 23.11 21.63
C ALA A 274 -9.85 21.85 21.77
N ALA A 275 -11.16 22.04 21.94
CA ALA A 275 -12.13 20.94 21.98
C ALA A 275 -12.23 20.16 20.65
N GLY A 276 -12.07 20.85 19.49
CA GLY A 276 -12.11 20.24 18.16
C GLY A 276 -10.87 19.42 17.87
N THR A 277 -9.69 19.93 18.20
CA THR A 277 -8.40 19.22 18.00
C THR A 277 -8.33 17.97 18.88
N ASN A 278 -8.77 18.02 20.13
CA ASN A 278 -8.85 16.85 21.01
C ASN A 278 -9.81 15.80 20.44
N LYS A 279 -10.97 16.19 19.94
CA LYS A 279 -11.94 15.29 19.31
C LYS A 279 -11.35 14.67 18.03
N ALA A 280 -10.69 15.49 17.19
CA ALA A 280 -10.01 14.98 15.98
C ALA A 280 -8.94 13.96 16.33
N ALA A 281 -8.10 14.24 17.33
CA ALA A 281 -7.06 13.30 17.78
C ALA A 281 -7.65 11.99 18.35
N ALA A 282 -8.81 12.04 19.00
CA ALA A 282 -9.53 10.85 19.46
C ALA A 282 -10.07 10.02 18.28
N LEU A 283 -10.71 10.66 17.31
CA LEU A 283 -11.17 9.99 16.08
C LEU A 283 -10.01 9.34 15.32
N GLN A 284 -8.86 10.03 15.22
CA GLN A 284 -7.66 9.48 14.62
C GLN A 284 -7.12 8.27 15.37
N ALA A 285 -7.21 8.24 16.71
CA ALA A 285 -6.84 7.06 17.50
C ALA A 285 -7.74 5.87 17.21
N ASP A 286 -9.06 6.08 17.12
CA ASP A 286 -10.03 5.03 16.78
C ASP A 286 -9.76 4.45 15.38
N ILE A 287 -9.43 5.32 14.40
CA ILE A 287 -9.09 4.92 13.03
C ILE A 287 -7.84 4.04 13.03
N ILE A 288 -6.76 4.48 13.70
CA ILE A 288 -5.51 3.72 13.82
C ILE A 288 -5.79 2.32 14.38
N GLU A 289 -6.57 2.26 15.45
CA GLU A 289 -6.90 0.98 16.08
C GLU A 289 -7.67 0.05 15.13
N ALA A 290 -8.68 0.56 14.44
CA ALA A 290 -9.46 -0.21 13.48
C ALA A 290 -8.60 -0.74 12.32
N LEU A 291 -7.68 0.09 11.81
CA LEU A 291 -6.78 -0.30 10.72
C LEU A 291 -5.75 -1.35 11.16
N LEU A 292 -5.14 -1.17 12.33
CA LEU A 292 -4.19 -2.15 12.88
C LEU A 292 -4.86 -3.49 13.21
N TYR A 293 -6.09 -3.45 13.70
CA TYR A 293 -6.89 -4.65 13.91
C TYR A 293 -7.16 -5.39 12.59
N ALA A 294 -7.53 -4.66 11.56
CA ALA A 294 -7.79 -5.23 10.24
C ALA A 294 -6.51 -5.81 9.63
N GLU A 295 -5.38 -5.09 9.72
CA GLU A 295 -4.06 -5.60 9.31
C GLU A 295 -3.72 -6.91 10.01
N PHE A 296 -3.87 -6.93 11.32
CA PHE A 296 -3.62 -8.11 12.15
C PHE A 296 -4.43 -9.32 11.66
N ARG A 297 -5.73 -9.14 11.44
CA ARG A 297 -6.59 -10.22 10.93
C ARG A 297 -6.18 -10.75 9.57
N LEU A 298 -5.67 -9.89 8.69
CA LEU A 298 -5.16 -10.29 7.38
C LEU A 298 -3.85 -11.09 7.48
N ARG A 299 -2.99 -10.77 8.45
CA ARG A 299 -1.72 -11.45 8.66
C ARG A 299 -1.86 -12.82 9.33
N ILE A 300 -2.95 -13.08 10.02
CA ILE A 300 -3.21 -14.39 10.66
C ILE A 300 -3.40 -15.52 9.62
N GLY A 301 -3.70 -15.22 8.35
CA GLY A 301 -3.64 -16.17 7.23
C GLY A 301 -4.54 -17.41 7.31
N SER A 302 -4.15 -18.48 6.64
CA SER A 302 -4.80 -19.81 6.68
C SER A 302 -4.58 -20.51 8.04
N GLU A 303 -5.42 -21.48 8.40
CA GLU A 303 -5.43 -22.06 9.75
C GLU A 303 -4.06 -22.53 10.30
N HIS A 304 -3.13 -22.96 9.47
CA HIS A 304 -1.78 -23.39 9.90
C HIS A 304 -0.84 -22.19 10.12
N GLU A 305 -0.82 -21.22 9.19
CA GLU A 305 -0.06 -19.99 9.36
C GLU A 305 -0.65 -19.12 10.48
N ALA A 306 -1.95 -19.27 10.76
CA ALA A 306 -2.62 -18.57 11.85
C ALA A 306 -2.07 -18.96 13.23
N LEU A 307 -1.80 -20.24 13.46
CA LEU A 307 -1.26 -20.71 14.73
C LEU A 307 0.18 -20.25 14.95
N ASP A 308 1.03 -20.31 13.91
CA ASP A 308 2.41 -19.86 14.01
C ASP A 308 2.49 -18.35 14.18
N ASN A 309 1.69 -17.58 13.42
CA ASN A 309 1.61 -16.14 13.55
C ASN A 309 1.01 -15.71 14.89
N ALA A 310 -0.01 -16.42 15.39
CA ALA A 310 -0.58 -16.17 16.71
C ALA A 310 0.43 -16.42 17.82
N ALA A 311 1.25 -17.49 17.71
CA ALA A 311 2.33 -17.77 18.66
C ALA A 311 3.39 -16.67 18.67
N VAL A 312 3.84 -16.18 17.50
CA VAL A 312 4.77 -15.07 17.38
C VAL A 312 4.19 -13.78 17.98
N LEU A 313 2.92 -13.47 17.67
CA LEU A 313 2.23 -12.29 18.20
C LEU A 313 2.03 -12.38 19.70
N PHE A 314 1.65 -13.55 20.22
CA PHE A 314 1.54 -13.79 21.66
C PHE A 314 2.88 -13.61 22.37
N THR A 315 3.97 -14.13 21.78
CA THR A 315 5.33 -13.95 22.31
C THR A 315 5.73 -12.47 22.30
N THR A 316 5.43 -11.75 21.23
CA THR A 316 5.70 -10.30 21.11
C THR A 316 4.91 -9.50 22.14
N GLN A 317 3.64 -9.81 22.33
CA GLN A 317 2.78 -9.18 23.34
C GLN A 317 3.27 -9.47 24.78
N THR A 318 3.67 -10.69 25.03
CA THR A 318 4.24 -11.08 26.34
C THR A 318 5.53 -10.32 26.63
N ALA A 319 6.41 -10.17 25.63
CA ALA A 319 7.62 -9.37 25.73
C ALA A 319 7.30 -7.86 25.99
N ALA A 320 6.30 -7.31 25.31
CA ALA A 320 5.86 -5.93 25.51
C ALA A 320 5.28 -5.71 26.92
N HIS A 321 4.48 -6.63 27.42
CA HIS A 321 3.99 -6.61 28.81
C HIS A 321 5.13 -6.69 29.84
N LYS A 322 6.11 -7.59 29.60
CA LYS A 322 7.29 -7.71 30.46
C LYS A 322 8.07 -6.40 30.50
N LYS A 323 8.35 -5.82 29.32
CA LYS A 323 9.04 -4.53 29.20
C LYS A 323 8.31 -3.39 29.92
N LEU A 324 6.98 -3.32 29.76
CA LEU A 324 6.16 -2.31 30.47
C LEU A 324 6.24 -2.50 31.99
N ARG A 325 6.17 -3.73 32.47
CA ARG A 325 6.31 -4.07 33.90
C ARG A 325 7.71 -3.68 34.44
N GLU A 326 8.77 -3.98 33.69
CA GLU A 326 10.15 -3.59 34.05
C GLU A 326 10.27 -2.06 34.09
N THR A 327 9.69 -1.35 33.12
CA THR A 327 9.65 0.11 33.08
C THR A 327 8.97 0.67 34.33
N ILE A 328 7.80 0.14 34.71
CA ILE A 328 7.06 0.56 35.89
C ILE A 328 7.86 0.30 37.18
N SER A 329 8.50 -0.87 37.25
CA SER A 329 9.30 -1.25 38.42
C SER A 329 10.57 -0.41 38.63
N ALA A 330 11.07 0.21 37.56
CA ALA A 330 12.26 1.07 37.61
C ALA A 330 11.95 2.55 37.92
N LEU A 331 10.68 2.95 37.99
CA LEU A 331 10.28 4.33 38.26
C LEU A 331 10.25 4.62 39.76
N THR A 332 10.68 5.83 40.14
CA THR A 332 10.42 6.35 41.49
C THR A 332 8.91 6.66 41.67
N PRO A 333 8.41 6.75 42.91
CA PRO A 333 7.00 7.09 43.16
C PRO A 333 6.56 8.41 42.52
N GLU A 334 7.43 9.42 42.46
CA GLU A 334 7.19 10.71 41.82
C GLU A 334 7.11 10.58 40.28
N GLN A 335 8.05 9.88 39.70
CA GLN A 335 8.06 9.60 38.25
C GLN A 335 6.86 8.76 37.84
N PHE A 336 6.48 7.77 38.66
CA PHE A 336 5.26 6.97 38.43
C PHE A 336 4.03 7.86 38.43
N LYS A 337 3.91 8.76 39.42
CA LYS A 337 2.77 9.68 39.52
C LYS A 337 2.66 10.60 38.30
N GLN A 338 3.78 11.11 37.81
CA GLN A 338 3.82 11.95 36.58
C GLN A 338 3.42 11.20 35.31
N ARG A 339 3.79 9.93 35.22
CA ARG A 339 3.57 9.11 34.01
C ARG A 339 2.41 8.12 34.13
N ARG A 340 1.63 8.21 35.19
CA ARG A 340 0.56 7.26 35.50
C ARG A 340 -0.43 7.07 34.35
N ASP A 341 -0.88 8.16 33.77
CA ASP A 341 -1.90 8.12 32.72
C ASP A 341 -1.35 7.58 31.40
N GLU A 342 -0.09 7.89 31.05
CA GLU A 342 0.63 7.31 29.91
C GLU A 342 0.78 5.78 30.07
N LEU A 343 1.21 5.35 31.27
CA LEU A 343 1.40 3.93 31.58
C LEU A 343 0.07 3.16 31.61
N ALA A 344 -0.99 3.77 32.13
CA ALA A 344 -2.33 3.19 32.13
C ALA A 344 -2.87 3.02 30.70
N GLN A 345 -2.67 4.01 29.82
CA GLN A 345 -3.02 3.90 28.40
C GLN A 345 -2.21 2.80 27.70
N ALA A 346 -0.90 2.70 27.95
CA ALA A 346 -0.08 1.63 27.41
C ALA A 346 -0.55 0.24 27.86
N GLN A 347 -0.90 0.10 29.15
CA GLN A 347 -1.44 -1.14 29.70
C GLN A 347 -2.79 -1.50 29.08
N ALA A 348 -3.70 -0.54 28.97
CA ALA A 348 -5.02 -0.75 28.37
C ALA A 348 -4.89 -1.16 26.89
N LYS A 349 -3.96 -0.54 26.15
CA LYS A 349 -3.67 -0.91 24.77
C LYS A 349 -3.17 -2.35 24.65
N LEU A 350 -2.23 -2.76 25.51
CA LEU A 350 -1.72 -4.14 25.51
C LEU A 350 -2.80 -5.16 25.90
N GLN A 351 -3.64 -4.84 26.89
CA GLN A 351 -4.77 -5.69 27.28
C GLN A 351 -5.77 -5.87 26.14
N LYS A 352 -6.10 -4.78 25.43
CA LYS A 352 -7.01 -4.82 24.28
C LYS A 352 -6.45 -5.65 23.16
N GLN A 353 -5.15 -5.51 22.84
CA GLN A 353 -4.47 -6.33 21.84
C GLN A 353 -4.46 -7.82 22.24
N LEU A 354 -4.21 -8.14 23.50
CA LEU A 354 -4.26 -9.52 24.01
C LEU A 354 -5.68 -10.10 23.93
N HIS A 355 -6.68 -9.29 24.26
CA HIS A 355 -8.09 -9.71 24.17
C HIS A 355 -8.48 -10.03 22.71
N LEU A 356 -8.03 -9.22 21.75
CA LEU A 356 -8.24 -9.47 20.32
C LEU A 356 -7.56 -10.76 19.86
N LEU A 357 -6.38 -11.09 20.41
CA LEU A 357 -5.68 -12.35 20.12
C LEU A 357 -6.44 -13.58 20.66
N LEU A 358 -7.07 -13.42 21.82
CA LEU A 358 -7.80 -14.50 22.51
C LEU A 358 -9.25 -14.65 22.03
N MET A 359 -9.80 -13.67 21.30
CA MET A 359 -11.09 -13.85 20.67
C MET A 359 -11.02 -14.97 19.63
N PRO A 360 -11.85 -15.99 19.74
CA PRO A 360 -11.88 -17.06 18.74
C PRO A 360 -12.17 -16.41 17.39
N ALA A 361 -11.37 -16.74 16.38
CA ALA A 361 -11.69 -16.43 14.99
C ALA A 361 -13.14 -16.90 14.80
N ILE A 362 -14.05 -15.95 14.54
CA ILE A 362 -15.48 -16.27 14.38
C ILE A 362 -15.53 -17.37 13.34
N PRO A 363 -15.98 -18.60 13.68
CA PRO A 363 -15.99 -19.67 12.72
C PRO A 363 -16.78 -19.20 11.51
N ALA A 364 -16.18 -19.30 10.34
CA ALA A 364 -16.91 -19.05 9.10
C ALA A 364 -18.18 -19.91 9.18
N SER A 365 -19.34 -19.29 9.36
CA SER A 365 -20.60 -19.98 9.30
C SER A 365 -20.62 -20.70 7.96
N ARG A 366 -20.50 -22.03 7.98
CA ARG A 366 -20.71 -22.85 6.79
C ARG A 366 -22.06 -22.42 6.24
N PRO A 367 -22.18 -22.06 4.98
CA PRO A 367 -23.49 -21.91 4.38
C PRO A 367 -24.16 -23.28 4.53
N ASP A 368 -25.29 -23.30 5.19
CA ASP A 368 -26.14 -24.48 5.28
C ASP A 368 -26.34 -25.04 3.88
N ARG A 369 -26.20 -26.34 3.77
CA ARG A 369 -26.34 -27.13 2.54
C ARG A 369 -27.74 -27.07 1.96
#